data_29af29c71c9314fb301105331769df0c
#
_entry.id   29af29c71c9314fb301105331769df0c
#
_cell.length_a   1.000
_cell.length_b   1.000
_cell.length_c   1.000
_cell.angle_alpha   90.00
_cell.angle_beta   90.00
_cell.angle_gamma   90.00
#
_symmetry.space_group_name_H-M   'P 1'
#
loop_
_entity.id
_entity.type
_entity.pdbx_description
1 polymer ?
#
loop_
_entity_poly.entity_id
_entity_poly.type
_entity_poly.pdbx_seq_one_letter_code
_entity_poly.pdbx_strand_id
1 'polypeptide(L)'
;MSNYEDLRGAAANEEIILDDQGIPSVMVKVPLVYLDELGIGSAHTPHPAFIINDKVVPYIYVSKYINVIKNNRAYSIPNQDPANCITFDRAVEVCYNKGAGWHLMTAAEWGVLHNLITAHGLEPRGNTNNGRHHVKTYEHGVLSPQNPTNVYRTLTGTGGKAWEALGVCDIMGDVHKWVVARLVDGEIQIIPNNNAAIHKTDLGANSKAWKAILQDGSLVAPGTNGTLKFDYTGNPANATSGFHITTTVEHKQTDDGAGYGAKDFGTLTAKSGVTIPDILKALALFPNTDKTGRGFIYFRNNGERLLFRGGSCGNGGLAGEANGTFYNPRSISLVSVGLFSAYVDPALYA
;
A
#
# COMPACT_ATOMS: atom_id res chain seq x y z
N MET A 1 -13.10 17.69 18.55
CA MET A 1 -12.14 18.06 17.46
C MET A 1 -11.23 16.85 17.31
N SER A 2 -11.23 16.24 16.13
CA SER A 2 -10.46 15.01 15.93
C SER A 2 -8.97 15.34 15.87
N ASN A 3 -8.14 14.44 16.39
CA ASN A 3 -6.67 14.56 16.41
C ASN A 3 -6.02 14.66 15.01
N TYR A 4 -6.84 14.66 13.92
CA TYR A 4 -6.36 14.72 12.52
C TYR A 4 -6.04 16.13 12.04
N GLU A 5 -6.59 17.16 12.68
CA GLU A 5 -6.27 18.53 12.28
C GLU A 5 -4.78 18.81 12.43
N ASP A 6 -4.14 18.12 13.39
CA ASP A 6 -2.70 18.22 13.61
C ASP A 6 -1.86 17.57 12.51
N LEU A 7 -2.40 16.60 11.77
CA LEU A 7 -1.71 15.99 10.61
C LEU A 7 -1.60 16.93 9.41
N ARG A 8 -2.39 18.01 9.35
CA ARG A 8 -2.25 19.07 8.33
C ARG A 8 -0.97 19.89 8.49
N GLY A 9 -0.44 19.95 9.71
CA GLY A 9 0.84 20.58 10.02
C GLY A 9 1.96 19.54 10.08
N ALA A 10 2.34 18.96 8.96
CA ALA A 10 3.22 17.80 8.82
C ALA A 10 4.54 17.83 9.64
N ALA A 11 5.07 19.01 9.92
CA ALA A 11 6.31 19.15 10.70
C ALA A 11 6.17 18.72 12.17
N ALA A 12 4.94 18.71 12.73
CA ALA A 12 4.70 18.38 14.14
C ALA A 12 4.67 16.87 14.42
N ASN A 13 4.55 16.04 13.38
CA ASN A 13 4.40 14.58 13.51
C ASN A 13 5.63 13.79 13.04
N GLU A 14 6.72 14.47 12.73
CA GLU A 14 7.98 13.83 12.33
C GLU A 14 8.79 13.44 13.57
N GLU A 15 9.19 12.17 13.65
CA GLU A 15 10.03 11.66 14.71
C GLU A 15 11.21 10.86 14.13
N ILE A 16 12.31 10.88 14.85
CA ILE A 16 13.48 10.04 14.55
C ILE A 16 13.36 8.77 15.38
N ILE A 17 13.15 7.65 14.70
CA ILE A 17 13.10 6.33 15.34
C ILE A 17 14.39 5.57 15.04
N LEU A 18 15.02 5.09 16.10
CA LEU A 18 16.27 4.32 16.01
C LEU A 18 15.96 2.83 15.83
N ASP A 19 16.78 2.14 15.06
CA ASP A 19 16.76 0.68 15.00
C ASP A 19 17.52 0.06 16.19
N ASP A 20 17.60 -1.27 16.26
CA ASP A 20 18.30 -2.00 17.32
C ASP A 20 19.82 -1.79 17.34
N GLN A 21 20.39 -1.11 16.33
CA GLN A 21 21.79 -0.70 16.25
C GLN A 21 21.98 0.80 16.49
N GLY A 22 20.91 1.53 16.82
CA GLY A 22 20.96 2.97 17.04
C GLY A 22 21.00 3.78 15.74
N ILE A 23 20.67 3.21 14.60
CA ILE A 23 20.67 3.91 13.30
C ILE A 23 19.29 4.55 13.06
N PRO A 24 19.24 5.86 12.70
CA PRO A 24 17.99 6.59 12.59
C PRO A 24 17.22 6.36 11.30
N SER A 25 15.90 6.46 11.39
CA SER A 25 14.97 6.68 10.28
C SER A 25 14.06 7.86 10.60
N VAL A 26 13.75 8.68 9.60
CA VAL A 26 12.76 9.74 9.71
C VAL A 26 11.38 9.12 9.49
N MET A 27 10.53 9.20 10.51
CA MET A 27 9.21 8.57 10.50
C MET A 27 8.13 9.61 10.71
N VAL A 28 6.92 9.32 10.23
CA VAL A 28 5.72 10.12 10.48
C VAL A 28 4.83 9.36 11.44
N LYS A 29 4.49 9.99 12.55
CA LYS A 29 3.55 9.47 13.53
C LYS A 29 2.12 9.66 13.05
N VAL A 30 1.36 8.59 12.97
CA VAL A 30 -0.06 8.59 12.61
C VAL A 30 -0.85 8.21 13.86
N PRO A 31 -1.67 9.11 14.42
CA PRO A 31 -2.48 8.82 15.59
C PRO A 31 -3.63 7.89 15.27
N LEU A 32 -4.18 7.23 16.28
CA LEU A 32 -5.35 6.36 16.19
C LEU A 32 -6.52 7.08 15.50
N VAL A 33 -7.12 6.36 14.56
CA VAL A 33 -8.26 6.78 13.74
C VAL A 33 -9.36 5.74 13.82
N TYR A 34 -10.61 6.18 13.86
CA TYR A 34 -11.78 5.31 13.83
C TYR A 34 -12.42 5.29 12.44
N LEU A 35 -13.06 4.18 12.07
CA LEU A 35 -13.62 4.00 10.73
C LEU A 35 -14.74 4.99 10.41
N ASP A 36 -15.64 5.26 11.35
CA ASP A 36 -16.74 6.24 11.19
C ASP A 36 -16.23 7.66 10.93
N GLU A 37 -15.09 8.04 11.52
CA GLU A 37 -14.44 9.33 11.29
C GLU A 37 -13.90 9.48 9.85
N LEU A 38 -13.64 8.35 9.19
CA LEU A 38 -13.23 8.26 7.79
C LEU A 38 -14.42 8.05 6.84
N GLY A 39 -15.66 8.03 7.37
CA GLY A 39 -16.86 7.74 6.62
C GLY A 39 -16.97 6.28 6.19
N ILE A 40 -16.32 5.36 6.89
CA ILE A 40 -16.38 3.92 6.66
C ILE A 40 -17.28 3.27 7.72
N GLY A 41 -18.47 2.81 7.31
CA GLY A 41 -19.44 2.28 8.25
C GLY A 41 -19.99 3.33 9.23
N SER A 42 -20.69 2.87 10.26
CA SER A 42 -21.30 3.73 11.28
C SER A 42 -20.85 3.39 12.72
N ALA A 43 -20.11 2.30 12.88
CA ALA A 43 -19.60 1.89 14.18
C ALA A 43 -18.28 2.61 14.50
N HIS A 44 -18.17 3.09 15.74
CA HIS A 44 -16.93 3.69 16.24
C HIS A 44 -15.89 2.59 16.52
N THR A 45 -15.31 2.08 15.43
CA THR A 45 -14.37 0.96 15.43
C THR A 45 -12.99 1.47 15.05
N PRO A 46 -11.91 1.13 15.79
CA PRO A 46 -10.55 1.49 15.41
C PRO A 46 -10.22 0.99 14.00
N HIS A 47 -9.53 1.83 13.21
CA HIS A 47 -9.05 1.39 11.91
C HIS A 47 -8.07 0.21 12.08
N PRO A 48 -8.11 -0.84 11.21
CA PRO A 48 -7.27 -2.04 11.34
C PRO A 48 -5.77 -1.78 11.52
N ALA A 49 -5.25 -0.66 11.01
CA ALA A 49 -3.84 -0.25 11.20
C ALA A 49 -3.43 -0.11 12.67
N PHE A 50 -4.39 0.11 13.56
CA PHE A 50 -4.14 0.36 14.98
C PHE A 50 -4.51 -0.83 15.87
N ILE A 51 -4.78 -2.00 15.28
CA ILE A 51 -5.10 -3.22 16.02
C ILE A 51 -3.97 -4.23 15.77
N ILE A 52 -3.21 -4.55 16.83
CA ILE A 52 -2.09 -5.50 16.78
C ILE A 52 -2.22 -6.44 17.96
N ASN A 53 -2.16 -7.74 17.72
CA ASN A 53 -2.31 -8.75 18.76
C ASN A 53 -3.58 -8.51 19.63
N ASP A 54 -4.68 -8.17 18.96
CA ASP A 54 -5.99 -7.82 19.56
C ASP A 54 -5.96 -6.61 20.52
N LYS A 55 -4.88 -5.84 20.54
CA LYS A 55 -4.75 -4.60 21.30
C LYS A 55 -4.82 -3.39 20.38
N VAL A 56 -5.52 -2.34 20.84
CA VAL A 56 -5.58 -1.06 20.15
C VAL A 56 -4.37 -0.21 20.56
N VAL A 57 -3.54 0.16 19.58
CA VAL A 57 -2.39 1.03 19.81
C VAL A 57 -2.77 2.50 19.54
N PRO A 58 -2.25 3.47 20.30
CA PRO A 58 -2.63 4.88 20.17
C PRO A 58 -2.03 5.58 18.94
N TYR A 59 -1.02 5.00 18.32
CA TYR A 59 -0.37 5.51 17.11
C TYR A 59 0.48 4.43 16.45
N ILE A 60 0.80 4.67 15.18
CA ILE A 60 1.77 3.92 14.40
C ILE A 60 2.77 4.89 13.77
N TYR A 61 3.89 4.40 13.27
CA TYR A 61 4.85 5.17 12.50
C TYR A 61 5.00 4.61 11.09
N VAL A 62 4.98 5.48 10.10
CA VAL A 62 5.26 5.14 8.71
C VAL A 62 6.49 5.90 8.22
N SER A 63 7.26 5.33 7.32
CA SER A 63 8.41 6.01 6.72
C SER A 63 8.00 7.34 6.08
N LYS A 64 8.73 8.42 6.39
CA LYS A 64 8.56 9.70 5.70
C LYS A 64 9.01 9.62 4.24
N TYR A 65 10.11 8.93 3.98
CA TYR A 65 10.74 8.80 2.67
C TYR A 65 10.70 7.35 2.17
N ILE A 66 10.63 7.16 0.86
CA ILE A 66 10.86 5.83 0.27
C ILE A 66 12.20 5.32 0.82
N ASN A 67 12.19 4.06 1.28
CA ASN A 67 13.36 3.54 1.97
C ASN A 67 14.56 3.33 1.02
N VAL A 68 15.73 3.47 1.60
CA VAL A 68 17.01 3.01 1.04
C VAL A 68 17.48 1.80 1.82
N ILE A 69 18.29 0.95 1.20
CA ILE A 69 18.85 -0.23 1.88
C ILE A 69 20.33 0.00 2.13
N LYS A 70 20.71 -0.05 3.41
CA LYS A 70 22.11 0.03 3.85
C LYS A 70 22.36 -1.10 4.85
N ASN A 71 23.46 -1.80 4.71
CA ASN A 71 23.82 -2.92 5.61
C ASN A 71 22.66 -3.91 5.84
N ASN A 72 21.91 -4.23 4.77
CA ASN A 72 20.82 -5.20 4.82
C ASN A 72 19.59 -4.74 5.64
N ARG A 73 19.39 -3.42 5.82
CA ARG A 73 18.31 -2.79 6.59
C ARG A 73 17.68 -1.64 5.80
N ALA A 74 16.38 -1.44 5.96
CA ALA A 74 15.61 -0.42 5.25
C ALA A 74 15.54 0.87 6.08
N TYR A 75 15.98 2.02 5.53
CA TYR A 75 16.00 3.30 6.23
C TYR A 75 15.23 4.38 5.47
N SER A 76 14.41 5.13 6.19
CA SER A 76 13.72 6.33 5.71
C SER A 76 14.64 7.53 5.85
N ILE A 77 15.32 7.91 4.76
CA ILE A 77 16.36 8.95 4.73
C ILE A 77 16.12 9.85 3.51
N PRO A 78 16.23 11.20 3.64
CA PRO A 78 16.10 12.11 2.51
C PRO A 78 17.32 12.09 1.57
N ASN A 79 17.12 12.61 0.36
CA ASN A 79 18.19 12.84 -0.64
C ASN A 79 19.00 11.58 -1.01
N GLN A 80 18.35 10.42 -1.09
CA GLN A 80 18.96 9.16 -1.48
C GLN A 80 18.26 8.57 -2.71
N ASP A 81 18.97 7.76 -3.50
CA ASP A 81 18.33 6.91 -4.50
C ASP A 81 17.42 5.90 -3.78
N PRO A 82 16.12 5.83 -4.08
CA PRO A 82 15.21 4.90 -3.43
C PRO A 82 15.58 3.45 -3.73
N ALA A 83 15.42 2.57 -2.76
CA ALA A 83 15.55 1.14 -2.96
C ALA A 83 14.71 0.69 -4.15
N ASN A 84 15.29 -0.15 -5.00
CA ASN A 84 14.65 -0.71 -6.17
C ASN A 84 15.24 -2.09 -6.46
N CYS A 85 14.76 -2.78 -7.48
CA CYS A 85 15.19 -4.14 -7.79
C CYS A 85 15.12 -5.08 -6.58
N ILE A 86 14.02 -5.01 -5.83
CA ILE A 86 13.81 -5.77 -4.61
C ILE A 86 12.57 -6.66 -4.71
N THR A 87 12.70 -7.93 -4.38
CA THR A 87 11.57 -8.88 -4.26
C THR A 87 10.76 -8.60 -2.99
N PHE A 88 9.52 -9.11 -2.93
CA PHE A 88 8.68 -8.96 -1.73
C PHE A 88 9.35 -9.53 -0.48
N ASP A 89 9.87 -10.76 -0.55
CA ASP A 89 10.50 -11.41 0.59
C ASP A 89 11.72 -10.64 1.10
N ARG A 90 12.48 -10.09 0.16
CA ARG A 90 13.63 -9.24 0.51
C ARG A 90 13.21 -7.91 1.14
N ALA A 91 12.10 -7.32 0.68
CA ALA A 91 11.55 -6.10 1.29
C ALA A 91 11.10 -6.36 2.74
N VAL A 92 10.47 -7.50 3.00
CA VAL A 92 10.12 -7.94 4.36
C VAL A 92 11.37 -8.13 5.23
N GLU A 93 12.36 -8.85 4.73
CA GLU A 93 13.61 -9.16 5.45
C GLU A 93 14.35 -7.89 5.89
N VAL A 94 14.57 -6.93 4.97
CA VAL A 94 15.34 -5.71 5.28
C VAL A 94 14.64 -4.79 6.28
N CYS A 95 13.31 -4.89 6.38
CA CYS A 95 12.54 -4.21 7.42
C CYS A 95 12.70 -4.92 8.77
N TYR A 96 12.51 -6.23 8.83
CA TYR A 96 12.64 -7.01 10.07
C TYR A 96 14.08 -7.00 10.63
N ASN A 97 15.09 -6.86 9.79
CA ASN A 97 16.49 -6.75 10.21
C ASN A 97 16.78 -5.50 11.06
N LYS A 98 15.87 -4.54 11.12
CA LYS A 98 15.99 -3.35 11.99
C LYS A 98 15.64 -3.63 13.45
N GLY A 99 15.11 -4.80 13.77
CA GLY A 99 14.70 -5.18 15.11
C GLY A 99 13.19 -5.18 15.32
N ALA A 100 12.78 -5.47 16.56
CA ALA A 100 11.37 -5.59 16.91
C ALA A 100 10.59 -4.30 16.65
N GLY A 101 9.33 -4.44 16.21
CA GLY A 101 8.46 -3.35 15.81
C GLY A 101 8.64 -2.87 14.38
N TRP A 102 9.79 -3.07 13.74
CA TRP A 102 10.02 -2.72 12.34
C TRP A 102 9.47 -3.78 11.39
N HIS A 103 8.75 -3.34 10.36
CA HIS A 103 8.12 -4.21 9.37
C HIS A 103 7.92 -3.52 8.03
N LEU A 104 7.64 -4.30 6.99
CA LEU A 104 7.21 -3.77 5.70
C LEU A 104 5.80 -3.17 5.85
N MET A 105 5.56 -1.98 5.31
CA MET A 105 4.26 -1.32 5.35
C MET A 105 3.13 -2.28 4.97
N THR A 106 2.08 -2.32 5.79
CA THR A 106 0.94 -3.21 5.62
C THR A 106 -0.15 -2.58 4.76
N ALA A 107 -1.11 -3.39 4.27
CA ALA A 107 -2.29 -2.87 3.59
C ALA A 107 -3.15 -2.00 4.52
N ALA A 108 -3.18 -2.28 5.82
CA ALA A 108 -3.89 -1.47 6.80
C ALA A 108 -3.24 -0.09 6.98
N GLU A 109 -1.92 -0.03 7.05
CA GLU A 109 -1.17 1.23 7.17
C GLU A 109 -1.25 2.07 5.90
N TRP A 110 -1.15 1.46 4.72
CA TRP A 110 -1.43 2.18 3.47
C TRP A 110 -2.88 2.66 3.41
N GLY A 111 -3.82 1.80 3.83
CA GLY A 111 -5.25 2.09 3.85
C GLY A 111 -5.59 3.31 4.71
N VAL A 112 -5.04 3.43 5.92
CA VAL A 112 -5.29 4.60 6.77
C VAL A 112 -4.75 5.88 6.15
N LEU A 113 -3.56 5.85 5.53
CA LEU A 113 -3.02 7.01 4.81
C LEU A 113 -3.93 7.41 3.65
N HIS A 114 -4.35 6.45 2.81
CA HIS A 114 -5.27 6.69 1.71
C HIS A 114 -6.59 7.30 2.20
N ASN A 115 -7.20 6.71 3.23
CA ASN A 115 -8.48 7.17 3.77
C ASN A 115 -8.38 8.58 4.39
N LEU A 116 -7.29 8.89 5.09
CA LEU A 116 -7.01 10.25 5.58
C LEU A 116 -6.81 11.25 4.43
N ILE A 117 -6.03 10.89 3.41
CA ILE A 117 -5.82 11.72 2.21
C ILE A 117 -7.16 12.07 1.56
N THR A 118 -8.03 11.07 1.36
CA THR A 118 -9.33 11.28 0.74
C THR A 118 -10.31 12.04 1.63
N ALA A 119 -10.36 11.73 2.93
CA ALA A 119 -11.21 12.44 3.90
C ALA A 119 -10.85 13.93 4.00
N HIS A 120 -9.58 14.27 3.92
CA HIS A 120 -9.11 15.66 3.93
C HIS A 120 -9.11 16.35 2.56
N GLY A 121 -9.50 15.66 1.49
CA GLY A 121 -9.47 16.18 0.13
C GLY A 121 -8.06 16.57 -0.33
N LEU A 122 -7.03 15.88 0.15
CA LEU A 122 -5.66 16.11 -0.26
C LEU A 122 -5.42 15.51 -1.64
N GLU A 123 -4.54 16.17 -2.40
CA GLU A 123 -4.15 15.73 -3.74
C GLU A 123 -2.63 15.58 -3.83
N PRO A 124 -2.05 14.51 -3.26
CA PRO A 124 -0.62 14.29 -3.36
C PRO A 124 -0.20 14.21 -4.82
N ARG A 125 0.98 14.77 -5.12
CA ARG A 125 1.64 14.66 -6.41
C ARG A 125 2.96 13.94 -6.23
N GLY A 126 3.64 13.61 -7.33
CA GLY A 126 4.88 12.86 -7.27
C GLY A 126 5.54 12.73 -8.63
N ASN A 127 6.68 12.04 -8.67
CA ASN A 127 7.35 11.68 -9.91
C ASN A 127 6.54 10.63 -10.67
N THR A 128 5.74 11.06 -11.63
CA THR A 128 4.90 10.19 -12.46
C THR A 128 5.27 10.27 -13.95
N ASN A 129 6.17 11.18 -14.31
CA ASN A 129 6.67 11.35 -15.67
C ASN A 129 8.18 11.66 -15.66
N ASN A 130 8.98 10.62 -15.38
CA ASN A 130 10.42 10.64 -15.56
C ASN A 130 11.11 11.85 -14.91
N GLY A 131 10.95 11.99 -13.60
CA GLY A 131 11.56 13.03 -12.78
C GLY A 131 10.64 14.21 -12.47
N ARG A 132 9.42 14.24 -13.01
CA ARG A 132 8.44 15.32 -12.83
C ARG A 132 7.01 14.80 -12.68
N HIS A 133 6.09 15.69 -12.29
CA HIS A 133 4.68 15.38 -12.32
C HIS A 133 4.12 15.43 -13.74
N HIS A 134 3.27 14.49 -14.14
CA HIS A 134 2.78 14.34 -15.53
C HIS A 134 1.92 15.50 -16.04
N VAL A 135 1.21 16.22 -15.15
CA VAL A 135 0.42 17.42 -15.48
C VAL A 135 1.16 18.69 -15.10
N LYS A 136 1.65 18.78 -13.85
CA LYS A 136 2.39 19.94 -13.33
C LYS A 136 3.89 19.76 -13.63
N THR A 137 4.27 19.85 -14.89
CA THR A 137 5.61 19.50 -15.37
C THR A 137 6.72 20.40 -14.84
N TYR A 138 6.37 21.55 -14.25
CA TYR A 138 7.31 22.43 -13.53
C TYR A 138 7.66 21.90 -12.12
N GLU A 139 6.87 20.97 -11.60
CA GLU A 139 7.19 20.24 -10.36
C GLU A 139 8.08 19.06 -10.70
N HIS A 140 9.30 19.08 -10.21
CA HIS A 140 10.29 18.03 -10.44
C HIS A 140 11.13 17.79 -9.19
N GLY A 141 11.61 16.56 -9.04
CA GLY A 141 12.62 16.21 -8.04
C GLY A 141 14.02 16.22 -8.63
N VAL A 142 15.01 16.01 -7.79
CA VAL A 142 16.40 15.81 -8.21
C VAL A 142 16.55 14.39 -8.74
N LEU A 143 16.94 14.23 -10.00
CA LEU A 143 17.11 12.92 -10.61
C LEU A 143 18.21 12.11 -9.90
N SER A 144 17.97 10.83 -9.67
CA SER A 144 18.99 9.92 -9.18
C SER A 144 20.06 9.72 -10.27
N PRO A 145 21.35 9.79 -9.93
CA PRO A 145 22.42 9.47 -10.87
C PRO A 145 22.51 7.98 -11.23
N GLN A 146 21.78 7.11 -10.52
CA GLN A 146 21.78 5.65 -10.71
C GLN A 146 20.62 5.14 -11.59
N ASN A 147 20.02 6.02 -12.37
CA ASN A 147 18.92 5.64 -13.25
C ASN A 147 19.43 4.89 -14.49
N PRO A 148 18.84 3.72 -14.80
CA PRO A 148 19.03 3.11 -16.11
C PRO A 148 18.28 3.92 -17.19
N THR A 149 18.57 3.66 -18.44
CA THR A 149 17.88 4.29 -19.56
C THR A 149 16.37 4.10 -19.47
N ASN A 150 15.60 5.18 -19.61
CA ASN A 150 14.13 5.21 -19.57
C ASN A 150 13.47 4.92 -18.20
N VAL A 151 14.23 4.93 -17.11
CA VAL A 151 13.66 4.84 -15.74
C VAL A 151 14.28 5.97 -14.92
N TYR A 152 13.54 7.04 -14.70
CA TYR A 152 14.05 8.26 -14.07
C TYR A 152 13.44 8.46 -12.69
N ARG A 153 14.01 7.75 -11.70
CA ARG A 153 13.69 7.98 -10.28
C ARG A 153 14.28 9.30 -9.81
N THR A 154 13.68 9.86 -8.79
CA THR A 154 14.22 11.05 -8.09
C THR A 154 14.81 10.64 -6.75
N LEU A 155 15.70 11.47 -6.22
CA LEU A 155 16.17 11.32 -4.85
C LEU A 155 15.00 11.56 -3.90
N THR A 156 14.91 10.76 -2.85
CA THR A 156 13.81 10.74 -1.88
C THR A 156 13.55 12.11 -1.27
N GLY A 157 12.27 12.57 -1.30
CA GLY A 157 11.83 13.82 -0.70
C GLY A 157 12.25 15.09 -1.44
N THR A 158 12.83 15.00 -2.64
CA THR A 158 13.31 16.18 -3.39
C THR A 158 12.24 16.89 -4.19
N GLY A 159 11.02 16.36 -4.28
CA GLY A 159 9.89 16.97 -5.01
C GLY A 159 9.20 18.12 -4.27
N GLY A 160 9.63 18.42 -3.03
CA GLY A 160 9.06 19.49 -2.21
C GLY A 160 7.68 19.18 -1.65
N LYS A 161 7.04 20.19 -1.05
CA LYS A 161 5.74 20.05 -0.36
C LYS A 161 4.59 19.56 -1.26
N ALA A 162 4.66 19.80 -2.56
CA ALA A 162 3.64 19.33 -3.51
C ALA A 162 3.61 17.80 -3.65
N TRP A 163 4.73 17.13 -3.34
CA TRP A 163 4.89 15.67 -3.38
C TRP A 163 4.80 15.03 -1.99
N GLU A 164 4.28 15.76 -1.03
CA GLU A 164 4.07 15.31 0.35
C GLU A 164 2.58 15.30 0.68
N ALA A 165 2.12 14.27 1.36
CA ALA A 165 0.80 14.20 1.98
C ALA A 165 0.90 13.60 3.38
N LEU A 166 0.22 14.21 4.36
CA LEU A 166 0.25 13.77 5.77
C LEU A 166 1.67 13.63 6.34
N GLY A 167 2.63 14.41 5.82
CA GLY A 167 4.04 14.30 6.20
C GLY A 167 4.83 13.23 5.43
N VAL A 168 4.18 12.36 4.67
CA VAL A 168 4.83 11.32 3.85
C VAL A 168 5.17 11.87 2.48
N CYS A 169 6.45 11.80 2.10
CA CYS A 169 6.92 12.17 0.77
C CYS A 169 6.78 11.01 -0.22
N ASP A 170 6.56 11.37 -1.49
CA ASP A 170 6.59 10.42 -2.61
C ASP A 170 5.63 9.23 -2.45
N ILE A 171 4.50 9.42 -1.74
CA ILE A 171 3.46 8.38 -1.60
C ILE A 171 2.90 7.99 -2.99
N MET A 172 2.88 8.94 -3.91
CA MET A 172 2.51 8.78 -5.32
C MET A 172 3.75 8.85 -6.22
N GLY A 173 3.89 7.89 -7.13
CA GLY A 173 4.94 7.90 -8.16
C GLY A 173 6.31 7.45 -7.66
N ASP A 174 7.35 7.81 -8.39
CA ASP A 174 8.75 7.47 -8.26
C ASP A 174 9.03 5.97 -8.43
N VAL A 175 8.84 5.15 -7.40
CA VAL A 175 8.78 3.69 -7.50
C VAL A 175 7.47 3.18 -6.89
N HIS A 176 6.95 2.05 -7.36
CA HIS A 176 5.94 1.29 -6.64
C HIS A 176 6.49 0.84 -5.28
N LYS A 177 5.64 0.71 -4.28
CA LYS A 177 6.01 0.28 -2.91
C LYS A 177 5.32 -1.03 -2.57
N TRP A 178 6.10 -2.06 -2.25
CA TRP A 178 5.55 -3.30 -1.72
C TRP A 178 4.70 -3.04 -0.48
N VAL A 179 3.55 -3.71 -0.40
CA VAL A 179 2.61 -3.65 0.72
C VAL A 179 2.11 -5.05 1.04
N VAL A 180 1.91 -5.36 2.32
CA VAL A 180 1.53 -6.70 2.77
C VAL A 180 0.06 -6.99 2.49
N ALA A 181 -0.23 -7.45 1.28
CA ALA A 181 -1.49 -8.10 0.86
C ALA A 181 -1.23 -8.91 -0.40
N ARG A 182 -2.09 -9.88 -0.70
CA ARG A 182 -1.93 -10.71 -1.91
C ARG A 182 -3.27 -11.15 -2.51
N LEU A 183 -3.20 -11.60 -3.75
CA LEU A 183 -4.21 -12.46 -4.37
C LEU A 183 -3.64 -13.88 -4.52
N VAL A 184 -4.48 -14.87 -4.38
CA VAL A 184 -4.20 -16.24 -4.81
C VAL A 184 -5.36 -16.71 -5.66
N ASP A 185 -5.10 -16.95 -6.94
CA ASP A 185 -6.14 -17.28 -7.91
C ASP A 185 -7.36 -16.31 -7.88
N GLY A 186 -7.07 -15.02 -7.72
CA GLY A 186 -8.05 -13.94 -7.60
C GLY A 186 -8.57 -13.71 -6.18
N GLU A 187 -8.42 -14.65 -5.25
CA GLU A 187 -8.89 -14.50 -3.86
C GLU A 187 -8.07 -13.47 -3.10
N ILE A 188 -8.75 -12.49 -2.51
CA ILE A 188 -8.13 -11.40 -1.74
C ILE A 188 -7.72 -11.97 -0.37
N GLN A 189 -6.41 -11.90 -0.08
CA GLN A 189 -5.86 -12.40 1.18
C GLN A 189 -5.02 -11.32 1.88
N ILE A 190 -5.24 -11.19 3.19
CA ILE A 190 -4.59 -10.21 4.06
C ILE A 190 -4.05 -10.89 5.33
N ILE A 191 -3.19 -10.22 6.04
CA ILE A 191 -2.91 -10.51 7.44
C ILE A 191 -3.96 -9.77 8.29
N PRO A 192 -4.65 -10.41 9.26
CA PRO A 192 -5.67 -9.77 10.07
C PRO A 192 -5.18 -8.52 10.77
N ASN A 193 -5.98 -7.46 10.74
CA ASN A 193 -5.67 -6.18 11.38
C ASN A 193 -4.30 -5.66 10.91
N ASN A 194 -3.42 -5.29 11.85
CA ASN A 194 -2.03 -4.93 11.58
C ASN A 194 -1.04 -5.97 12.15
N ASN A 195 -1.45 -7.24 12.24
CA ASN A 195 -0.60 -8.29 12.84
C ASN A 195 0.66 -8.62 12.01
N ALA A 196 0.78 -8.13 10.78
CA ALA A 196 2.05 -8.18 10.05
C ALA A 196 3.13 -7.28 10.68
N ALA A 197 2.76 -6.35 11.58
CA ALA A 197 3.69 -5.56 12.40
C ALA A 197 4.36 -6.37 13.52
N ILE A 198 3.78 -7.51 13.91
CA ILE A 198 4.41 -8.41 14.90
C ILE A 198 5.70 -8.94 14.30
N HIS A 199 6.79 -8.79 15.06
CA HIS A 199 8.13 -9.12 14.59
C HIS A 199 8.24 -10.55 14.07
N LYS A 200 8.73 -10.71 12.85
CA LYS A 200 8.89 -11.99 12.15
C LYS A 200 7.58 -12.77 11.92
N THR A 201 6.44 -12.08 11.83
CA THR A 201 5.24 -12.73 11.30
C THR A 201 5.58 -13.43 9.98
N ASP A 202 5.21 -14.71 9.88
CA ASP A 202 5.45 -15.46 8.65
C ASP A 202 4.55 -14.96 7.52
N LEU A 203 5.16 -14.30 6.55
CA LEU A 203 4.51 -13.79 5.33
C LEU A 203 4.80 -14.69 4.11
N GLY A 204 5.36 -15.88 4.32
CA GLY A 204 5.65 -16.85 3.27
C GLY A 204 4.41 -17.29 2.48
N ALA A 205 4.61 -17.87 1.31
CA ALA A 205 3.52 -18.27 0.42
C ALA A 205 2.55 -19.27 1.09
N ASN A 206 3.07 -20.17 1.92
CA ASN A 206 2.31 -21.22 2.60
C ASN A 206 1.91 -20.87 4.04
N SER A 207 2.14 -19.63 4.47
CA SER A 207 1.83 -19.20 5.84
C SER A 207 0.33 -19.28 6.12
N LYS A 208 -0.02 -19.75 7.30
CA LYS A 208 -1.39 -19.80 7.83
C LYS A 208 -1.86 -18.44 8.37
N ALA A 209 -0.96 -17.46 8.46
CA ALA A 209 -1.30 -16.10 8.88
C ALA A 209 -2.20 -15.39 7.86
N TRP A 210 -2.09 -15.72 6.57
CA TRP A 210 -2.97 -15.20 5.54
C TRP A 210 -4.42 -15.64 5.77
N LYS A 211 -5.33 -14.68 5.63
CA LYS A 211 -6.78 -14.88 5.73
C LYS A 211 -7.48 -14.31 4.50
N ALA A 212 -8.53 -14.99 4.07
CA ALA A 212 -9.46 -14.52 3.05
C ALA A 212 -10.65 -13.82 3.70
N ILE A 213 -11.35 -12.99 2.95
CA ILE A 213 -12.38 -12.07 3.43
C ILE A 213 -13.75 -12.54 2.90
N LEU A 214 -14.73 -12.72 3.79
CA LEU A 214 -16.13 -12.94 3.44
C LEU A 214 -16.88 -11.62 3.24
N GLN A 215 -18.11 -11.69 2.70
CA GLN A 215 -18.95 -10.52 2.41
C GLN A 215 -19.42 -9.76 3.66
N ASP A 216 -19.44 -10.40 4.80
CA ASP A 216 -19.74 -9.79 6.11
C ASP A 216 -18.51 -9.20 6.80
N GLY A 217 -17.33 -9.30 6.16
CA GLY A 217 -16.05 -8.85 6.71
C GLY A 217 -15.32 -9.88 7.57
N SER A 218 -15.89 -11.04 7.81
CA SER A 218 -15.25 -12.12 8.56
C SER A 218 -14.01 -12.62 7.84
N LEU A 219 -12.98 -12.92 8.62
CA LEU A 219 -11.67 -13.42 8.14
C LEU A 219 -11.61 -14.94 8.34
N VAL A 220 -11.44 -15.66 7.24
CA VAL A 220 -11.47 -17.13 7.22
C VAL A 220 -10.21 -17.72 6.59
N ALA A 221 -10.05 -19.02 6.65
CA ALA A 221 -8.97 -19.70 5.97
C ALA A 221 -9.07 -19.49 4.44
N PRO A 222 -7.93 -19.27 3.73
CA PRO A 222 -7.90 -19.24 2.28
C PRO A 222 -8.57 -20.46 1.65
N GLY A 223 -9.28 -20.26 0.53
CA GLY A 223 -10.00 -21.30 -0.17
C GLY A 223 -11.41 -21.60 0.41
N THR A 224 -11.85 -20.90 1.45
CA THR A 224 -13.23 -21.01 1.96
C THR A 224 -14.22 -20.50 0.91
N ASN A 225 -15.34 -21.21 0.74
CA ASN A 225 -16.39 -20.79 -0.19
C ASN A 225 -16.96 -19.42 0.18
N GLY A 226 -17.30 -18.59 -0.81
CA GLY A 226 -17.92 -17.29 -0.63
C GLY A 226 -16.96 -16.15 -0.29
N THR A 227 -15.64 -16.39 -0.25
CA THR A 227 -14.64 -15.35 -0.09
C THR A 227 -14.58 -14.41 -1.29
N LEU A 228 -14.20 -13.16 -1.03
CA LEU A 228 -14.13 -12.11 -2.04
C LEU A 228 -12.91 -12.27 -2.96
N LYS A 229 -13.14 -12.08 -4.25
CA LYS A 229 -12.17 -12.30 -5.33
C LYS A 229 -12.25 -11.18 -6.35
N PHE A 230 -11.15 -10.95 -7.06
CA PHE A 230 -11.12 -10.13 -8.27
C PHE A 230 -11.37 -10.97 -9.51
N ASP A 231 -12.28 -10.49 -10.35
CA ASP A 231 -12.58 -11.08 -11.67
C ASP A 231 -12.91 -9.97 -12.69
N TYR A 232 -13.08 -10.34 -13.93
CA TYR A 232 -13.49 -9.46 -15.02
C TYR A 232 -14.51 -10.15 -15.90
N THR A 233 -15.21 -9.40 -16.74
CA THR A 233 -16.08 -9.95 -17.79
C THR A 233 -15.37 -9.85 -19.14
N GLY A 234 -15.35 -10.95 -19.90
CA GLY A 234 -14.83 -10.97 -21.27
C GLY A 234 -13.34 -11.32 -21.38
N ASN A 235 -12.66 -10.77 -22.39
CA ASN A 235 -11.28 -11.11 -22.69
C ASN A 235 -10.31 -10.33 -21.78
N PRO A 236 -9.44 -10.99 -20.99
CA PRO A 236 -8.44 -10.34 -20.15
C PRO A 236 -7.42 -9.48 -20.93
N ALA A 237 -7.21 -9.77 -22.23
CA ALA A 237 -6.38 -8.91 -23.09
C ALA A 237 -6.97 -7.49 -23.26
N ASN A 238 -8.25 -7.30 -22.96
CA ASN A 238 -8.88 -5.98 -22.89
C ASN A 238 -8.95 -5.52 -21.44
N ALA A 239 -7.89 -4.90 -20.95
CA ALA A 239 -7.66 -4.50 -19.59
C ALA A 239 -8.78 -3.67 -18.90
N THR A 240 -9.72 -3.12 -19.68
CA THR A 240 -10.82 -2.29 -19.18
C THR A 240 -12.16 -3.02 -19.12
N SER A 241 -12.25 -4.28 -19.58
CA SER A 241 -13.51 -4.99 -19.66
C SER A 241 -13.97 -5.53 -18.30
N GLY A 242 -14.79 -4.77 -17.61
CA GLY A 242 -15.66 -5.24 -16.55
C GLY A 242 -14.99 -5.76 -15.28
N PHE A 243 -13.82 -5.22 -14.89
CA PHE A 243 -13.19 -5.53 -13.60
C PHE A 243 -14.14 -5.30 -12.44
N HIS A 244 -14.32 -6.29 -11.58
CA HIS A 244 -15.24 -6.24 -10.44
C HIS A 244 -14.80 -7.19 -9.32
N ILE A 245 -15.36 -6.97 -8.10
CA ILE A 245 -15.25 -7.92 -7.01
C ILE A 245 -16.42 -8.91 -7.06
N THR A 246 -16.13 -10.18 -6.84
CA THR A 246 -17.07 -11.30 -6.86
C THR A 246 -16.74 -12.31 -5.77
N THR A 247 -17.57 -13.32 -5.60
CA THR A 247 -17.29 -14.50 -4.74
C THR A 247 -16.85 -15.72 -5.56
N THR A 248 -16.96 -15.67 -6.89
CA THR A 248 -16.59 -16.76 -7.78
C THR A 248 -15.86 -16.20 -9.00
N VAL A 249 -14.66 -16.67 -9.27
CA VAL A 249 -13.90 -16.33 -10.48
C VAL A 249 -14.49 -17.13 -11.65
N GLU A 250 -15.03 -16.43 -12.64
CA GLU A 250 -15.61 -17.01 -13.85
C GLU A 250 -14.63 -16.96 -15.04
N HIS A 251 -13.71 -15.98 -15.01
CA HIS A 251 -12.75 -15.71 -16.07
C HIS A 251 -11.31 -15.83 -15.59
N LYS A 252 -10.94 -17.03 -15.11
CA LYS A 252 -9.59 -17.28 -14.62
C LYS A 252 -8.58 -17.21 -15.77
N GLN A 253 -7.51 -16.46 -15.57
CA GLN A 253 -6.37 -16.44 -16.49
C GLN A 253 -5.63 -17.77 -16.47
N THR A 254 -5.17 -18.22 -17.62
CA THR A 254 -4.40 -19.47 -17.75
C THR A 254 -2.91 -19.25 -17.50
N ASP A 255 -2.40 -18.09 -17.90
CA ASP A 255 -1.00 -17.71 -17.79
C ASP A 255 -0.83 -16.18 -17.81
N ASP A 256 0.40 -15.71 -17.66
CA ASP A 256 0.73 -14.28 -17.64
C ASP A 256 0.62 -13.61 -19.02
N GLY A 257 0.63 -14.38 -20.10
CA GLY A 257 0.44 -13.88 -21.46
C GLY A 257 -1.01 -13.54 -21.79
N ALA A 258 -1.97 -14.03 -21.00
CA ALA A 258 -3.40 -13.79 -21.20
C ALA A 258 -3.87 -12.35 -20.85
N GLY A 259 -2.96 -11.45 -20.48
CA GLY A 259 -3.29 -10.07 -20.14
C GLY A 259 -3.46 -9.82 -18.63
N TYR A 260 -4.27 -8.83 -18.26
CA TYR A 260 -4.55 -8.44 -16.88
C TYR A 260 -5.83 -7.62 -16.79
N GLY A 261 -6.50 -7.63 -15.63
CA GLY A 261 -7.57 -6.68 -15.31
C GLY A 261 -7.00 -5.35 -14.91
N ALA A 262 -7.59 -4.24 -15.39
CA ALA A 262 -7.24 -2.89 -14.95
C ALA A 262 -8.47 -1.98 -14.93
N LYS A 263 -8.54 -1.10 -13.95
CA LYS A 263 -9.63 -0.13 -13.82
C LYS A 263 -9.19 1.06 -13.00
N ASP A 264 -9.76 2.23 -13.27
CA ASP A 264 -9.70 3.36 -12.34
C ASP A 264 -10.27 2.91 -10.99
N PHE A 265 -9.52 3.14 -9.91
CA PHE A 265 -9.89 2.68 -8.57
C PHE A 265 -11.27 3.19 -8.16
N GLY A 266 -11.58 4.45 -8.45
CA GLY A 266 -12.84 5.08 -8.13
C GLY A 266 -14.06 4.48 -8.83
N THR A 267 -13.83 3.73 -9.90
CA THR A 267 -14.90 3.08 -10.69
C THR A 267 -15.03 1.58 -10.41
N LEU A 268 -14.25 1.06 -9.45
CA LEU A 268 -14.31 -0.35 -9.08
C LEU A 268 -15.72 -0.71 -8.54
N THR A 269 -16.28 -1.81 -9.01
CA THR A 269 -17.63 -2.26 -8.66
C THR A 269 -17.62 -3.67 -8.08
N ALA A 270 -18.71 -4.05 -7.44
CA ALA A 270 -18.99 -5.43 -7.08
C ALA A 270 -19.96 -6.04 -8.10
N LYS A 271 -19.87 -7.36 -8.32
CA LYS A 271 -20.86 -8.12 -9.06
C LYS A 271 -22.22 -8.01 -8.37
N SER A 272 -23.31 -8.02 -9.14
CA SER A 272 -24.67 -7.97 -8.58
C SER A 272 -24.88 -9.05 -7.51
N GLY A 273 -25.42 -8.68 -6.36
CA GLY A 273 -25.61 -9.54 -5.20
C GLY A 273 -24.38 -9.77 -4.31
N VAL A 274 -23.26 -9.15 -4.62
CA VAL A 274 -22.06 -9.19 -3.77
C VAL A 274 -21.99 -7.96 -2.87
N THR A 275 -21.90 -8.19 -1.56
CA THR A 275 -21.73 -7.13 -0.55
C THR A 275 -20.25 -6.85 -0.30
N ILE A 276 -19.88 -5.58 -0.25
CA ILE A 276 -18.52 -5.13 0.04
C ILE A 276 -18.42 -4.76 1.52
N PRO A 277 -17.65 -5.47 2.32
CA PRO A 277 -17.47 -5.15 3.74
C PRO A 277 -16.54 -3.95 3.93
N ASP A 278 -16.69 -3.25 5.05
CA ASP A 278 -15.92 -2.07 5.39
C ASP A 278 -14.42 -2.31 5.47
N ILE A 279 -13.97 -3.54 5.77
CA ILE A 279 -12.56 -3.91 5.77
C ILE A 279 -11.88 -3.63 4.40
N LEU A 280 -12.55 -3.89 3.26
CA LEU A 280 -11.97 -3.61 1.94
C LEU A 280 -11.79 -2.11 1.71
N LYS A 281 -12.68 -1.27 2.22
CA LYS A 281 -12.58 0.18 2.16
C LYS A 281 -11.47 0.67 3.09
N ALA A 282 -11.40 0.15 4.30
CA ALA A 282 -10.35 0.47 5.26
C ALA A 282 -8.95 0.16 4.72
N LEU A 283 -8.79 -0.92 3.98
CA LEU A 283 -7.52 -1.33 3.35
C LEU A 283 -7.25 -0.66 1.99
N ALA A 284 -8.10 0.27 1.56
CA ALA A 284 -8.06 0.86 0.20
C ALA A 284 -8.02 -0.19 -0.91
N LEU A 285 -8.73 -1.31 -0.74
CA LEU A 285 -8.92 -2.36 -1.75
C LEU A 285 -10.25 -2.22 -2.49
N PHE A 286 -11.11 -1.32 -2.01
CA PHE A 286 -12.35 -0.88 -2.65
C PHE A 286 -12.60 0.59 -2.30
N PRO A 287 -13.17 1.39 -3.22
CA PRO A 287 -13.45 2.81 -2.96
C PRO A 287 -14.51 2.97 -1.88
N ASN A 288 -14.33 3.99 -1.03
CA ASN A 288 -15.27 4.27 0.07
C ASN A 288 -16.41 5.19 -0.33
N THR A 289 -16.12 6.21 -1.13
CA THR A 289 -17.08 7.26 -1.52
C THR A 289 -16.80 7.69 -2.96
N ASP A 290 -17.62 8.64 -3.48
CA ASP A 290 -17.36 9.30 -4.78
C ASP A 290 -16.02 10.05 -4.82
N LYS A 291 -15.44 10.36 -3.64
CA LYS A 291 -14.07 10.90 -3.49
C LYS A 291 -13.09 9.76 -3.24
N THR A 292 -12.77 9.02 -4.27
CA THR A 292 -12.20 7.69 -4.15
C THR A 292 -10.67 7.63 -4.24
N GLY A 293 -10.01 8.80 -4.25
CA GLY A 293 -8.58 8.84 -4.51
C GLY A 293 -8.25 8.64 -5.99
N ARG A 294 -6.95 8.68 -6.33
CA ARG A 294 -6.47 8.63 -7.72
C ARG A 294 -5.59 7.42 -7.94
N GLY A 295 -5.68 6.87 -9.14
CA GLY A 295 -4.85 5.79 -9.61
C GLY A 295 -5.66 4.60 -10.12
N PHE A 296 -4.97 3.73 -10.80
CA PHE A 296 -5.55 2.50 -11.34
C PHE A 296 -5.23 1.31 -10.44
N ILE A 297 -6.16 0.36 -10.40
CA ILE A 297 -5.92 -0.95 -9.84
C ILE A 297 -5.72 -1.96 -10.97
N TYR A 298 -4.71 -2.82 -10.82
CA TYR A 298 -4.33 -3.84 -11.77
C TYR A 298 -4.27 -5.20 -11.08
N PHE A 299 -4.69 -6.26 -11.77
CA PHE A 299 -4.56 -7.60 -11.22
C PHE A 299 -4.40 -8.67 -12.29
N ARG A 300 -3.82 -9.79 -11.87
CA ARG A 300 -3.94 -11.10 -12.50
C ARG A 300 -4.59 -12.04 -11.50
N ASN A 301 -5.52 -12.89 -11.98
CA ASN A 301 -6.23 -13.84 -11.12
C ASN A 301 -5.76 -15.29 -11.32
N ASN A 302 -4.49 -15.47 -11.65
CA ASN A 302 -3.82 -16.75 -11.73
C ASN A 302 -2.60 -16.76 -10.78
N GLY A 303 -2.48 -17.78 -9.93
CA GLY A 303 -1.40 -17.94 -8.98
C GLY A 303 -1.33 -16.85 -7.90
N GLU A 304 -0.19 -16.77 -7.20
CA GLU A 304 0.04 -15.75 -6.17
C GLU A 304 0.51 -14.43 -6.79
N ARG A 305 -0.12 -13.32 -6.38
CA ARG A 305 0.20 -11.95 -6.78
C ARG A 305 0.27 -11.05 -5.57
N LEU A 306 1.41 -10.39 -5.36
CA LEU A 306 1.63 -9.50 -4.22
C LEU A 306 1.30 -8.06 -4.60
N LEU A 307 0.82 -7.29 -3.60
CA LEU A 307 0.41 -5.91 -3.78
C LEU A 307 1.62 -4.96 -3.77
N PHE A 308 1.68 -4.06 -4.74
CA PHE A 308 2.40 -2.80 -4.58
C PHE A 308 1.53 -1.59 -4.95
N ARG A 309 1.87 -0.45 -4.41
CA ARG A 309 1.07 0.77 -4.35
C ARG A 309 1.78 1.99 -4.91
N GLY A 310 1.01 3.04 -5.18
CA GLY A 310 1.48 4.40 -5.45
C GLY A 310 1.81 4.70 -6.91
N GLY A 311 2.07 3.68 -7.71
CA GLY A 311 2.59 3.87 -9.07
C GLY A 311 4.09 4.20 -9.09
N SER A 312 4.66 4.38 -10.29
CA SER A 312 6.06 4.67 -10.53
C SER A 312 6.26 5.90 -11.42
N CYS A 313 7.51 6.26 -11.65
CA CYS A 313 7.90 7.41 -12.48
C CYS A 313 7.45 7.34 -13.95
N GLY A 314 6.96 6.21 -14.42
CA GLY A 314 6.45 6.01 -15.79
C GLY A 314 4.92 5.86 -15.90
N ASN A 315 4.16 5.95 -14.79
CA ASN A 315 2.73 5.65 -14.82
C ASN A 315 1.83 6.83 -15.25
N GLY A 316 2.35 8.05 -15.33
CA GLY A 316 1.54 9.21 -15.70
C GLY A 316 0.31 9.37 -14.80
N GLY A 317 -0.84 9.62 -15.40
CA GLY A 317 -2.12 9.76 -14.70
C GLY A 317 -2.68 8.46 -14.09
N LEU A 318 -2.06 7.32 -14.33
CA LEU A 318 -2.45 6.03 -13.75
C LEU A 318 -1.83 5.81 -12.35
N ALA A 319 -0.83 6.62 -11.97
CA ALA A 319 -0.29 6.67 -10.61
C ALA A 319 -1.28 7.38 -9.67
N GLY A 320 -1.16 7.14 -8.38
CA GLY A 320 -1.96 7.77 -7.33
C GLY A 320 -1.85 7.00 -6.02
N GLU A 321 -2.31 7.61 -4.94
CA GLU A 321 -2.34 6.98 -3.62
C GLU A 321 -3.28 5.76 -3.58
N ALA A 322 -4.30 5.73 -4.43
CA ALA A 322 -5.18 4.58 -4.61
C ALA A 322 -4.64 3.53 -5.60
N ASN A 323 -3.54 3.85 -6.33
CA ASN A 323 -2.96 2.87 -7.25
C ASN A 323 -2.63 1.57 -6.52
N GLY A 324 -3.08 0.46 -7.09
CA GLY A 324 -2.84 -0.87 -6.55
C GLY A 324 -2.52 -1.85 -7.67
N THR A 325 -1.47 -2.63 -7.50
CA THR A 325 -1.02 -3.58 -8.53
C THR A 325 -0.83 -4.96 -7.91
N PHE A 326 -1.77 -5.85 -8.20
CA PHE A 326 -1.69 -7.31 -7.96
C PHE A 326 -1.34 -8.04 -9.26
N TYR A 327 -0.29 -7.60 -9.90
CA TYR A 327 0.06 -8.05 -11.24
C TYR A 327 1.21 -9.04 -11.23
N ASN A 328 2.12 -8.92 -10.27
CA ASN A 328 3.38 -9.61 -10.25
C ASN A 328 3.47 -10.65 -9.13
N PRO A 329 4.20 -11.75 -9.37
CA PRO A 329 4.48 -12.75 -8.34
C PRO A 329 5.48 -12.21 -7.31
N ARG A 330 5.59 -12.90 -6.18
CA ARG A 330 6.51 -12.64 -5.06
C ARG A 330 7.98 -12.44 -5.48
N SER A 331 8.41 -13.15 -6.51
CA SER A 331 9.80 -13.21 -6.98
C SER A 331 10.20 -12.05 -7.90
N ILE A 332 9.24 -11.19 -8.31
CA ILE A 332 9.59 -10.10 -9.24
C ILE A 332 10.54 -9.10 -8.58
N SER A 333 11.47 -8.58 -9.38
CA SER A 333 12.44 -7.58 -8.98
C SER A 333 12.58 -6.58 -10.12
N LEU A 334 12.05 -5.38 -9.93
CA LEU A 334 12.00 -4.34 -10.97
C LEU A 334 12.67 -3.05 -10.50
N VAL A 335 13.30 -2.33 -11.43
CA VAL A 335 13.91 -1.01 -11.20
C VAL A 335 12.91 0.07 -10.76
N SER A 336 11.62 -0.21 -10.91
CA SER A 336 10.50 0.66 -10.53
C SER A 336 9.76 0.19 -9.28
N VAL A 337 10.30 -0.75 -8.50
CA VAL A 337 9.65 -1.29 -7.29
C VAL A 337 10.59 -1.23 -6.09
N GLY A 338 10.17 -0.50 -5.07
CA GLY A 338 10.84 -0.30 -3.80
C GLY A 338 9.93 -0.60 -2.61
N LEU A 339 10.10 0.12 -1.51
CA LEU A 339 9.34 -0.12 -0.27
C LEU A 339 9.26 1.11 0.63
N PHE A 340 8.24 1.10 1.50
CA PHE A 340 8.22 1.82 2.77
C PHE A 340 8.30 0.83 3.93
N SER A 341 9.08 1.13 4.96
CA SER A 341 8.98 0.46 6.25
C SER A 341 8.01 1.19 7.16
N ALA A 342 7.49 0.48 8.14
CA ALA A 342 6.72 1.05 9.24
C ALA A 342 7.27 0.57 10.58
N TYR A 343 6.84 1.20 11.66
CA TYR A 343 7.26 0.86 13.01
C TYR A 343 6.11 1.03 14.00
N VAL A 344 5.97 0.06 14.88
CA VAL A 344 5.11 0.18 16.07
C VAL A 344 5.90 -0.30 17.28
N ASP A 345 5.90 0.48 18.34
CA ASP A 345 6.58 0.10 19.58
C ASP A 345 6.00 -1.20 20.12
N PRO A 346 6.80 -2.27 20.24
CA PRO A 346 6.34 -3.56 20.76
C PRO A 346 5.70 -3.47 22.15
N ALA A 347 6.12 -2.52 22.98
CA ALA A 347 5.53 -2.31 24.31
C ALA A 347 4.03 -1.95 24.26
N LEU A 348 3.53 -1.43 23.13
CA LEU A 348 2.11 -1.06 22.97
C LEU A 348 1.19 -2.26 22.74
N TYR A 349 1.74 -3.41 22.28
CA TYR A 349 0.95 -4.58 21.95
C TYR A 349 1.52 -5.91 22.53
N ALA A 350 2.51 -5.83 23.42
CA ALA A 350 3.09 -6.98 24.14
C ALA A 350 2.12 -7.68 25.09
#